data_6c3dff7c39d280c3ef1997390a1db427
#
_entry.id   6c3dff7c39d280c3ef1997390a1db427
#
_cell.length_a   1.000
_cell.length_b   1.000
_cell.length_c   1.000
_cell.angle_alpha   90.00
_cell.angle_beta   90.00
_cell.angle_gamma   90.00
#
_symmetry.space_group_name_H-M   'P 1'
#
loop_
_entity.id
_entity.type
_entity.pdbx_description
1 polymer ?
#
loop_
_entity_poly.entity_id
_entity_poly.type
_entity_poly.pdbx_seq_one_letter_code
_entity_poly.pdbx_strand_id
1 'polypeptide(L)'
;MHRNSTIASTKQERIAALAKQSPQMAFTSLAYLMDLDWLKEAYRRTRKDGAVGVDGVTAEEYERDLEGNLRSLLDRAKSGTYQAPPVRRVHIPKGGSTTETRPLGIPTLEDKVLQRAVVMLLEPIYEQDFLECSYGFRPGRSAHQALASFRNQLMACRGGWVLEVDIRKFFDNLDHGHLRTSLRHRVRDGVLLRRSTNG
;
A
#
# COMPACT_ATOMS: atom_id res chain seq x y z
N MET A 1 -24.72 2.64 2.79
CA MET A 1 -23.36 2.10 2.66
C MET A 1 -22.68 2.29 1.28
N HIS A 2 -23.42 2.40 0.16
CA HIS A 2 -22.88 2.59 -1.20
C HIS A 2 -22.25 3.97 -1.50
N ARG A 3 -22.67 5.04 -0.81
CA ARG A 3 -22.29 6.42 -1.14
C ARG A 3 -20.77 6.70 -0.97
N ASN A 4 -20.16 6.21 0.08
CA ASN A 4 -18.73 6.46 0.38
C ASN A 4 -17.80 5.72 -0.59
N SER A 5 -18.17 4.51 -0.99
CA SER A 5 -17.43 3.73 -2.01
C SER A 5 -17.42 4.46 -3.35
N THR A 6 -18.54 5.05 -3.76
CA THR A 6 -18.65 5.82 -5.01
C THR A 6 -17.80 7.08 -4.99
N ILE A 7 -17.78 7.83 -3.87
CA ILE A 7 -16.98 9.06 -3.74
C ILE A 7 -15.47 8.74 -3.79
N ALA A 8 -15.03 7.71 -3.08
CA ALA A 8 -13.63 7.30 -3.10
C ALA A 8 -13.20 6.82 -4.50
N SER A 9 -14.04 6.04 -5.18
CA SER A 9 -13.80 5.61 -6.57
C SER A 9 -13.65 6.80 -7.52
N THR A 10 -14.55 7.77 -7.46
CA THR A 10 -14.48 8.99 -8.28
C THR A 10 -13.19 9.79 -8.04
N LYS A 11 -12.75 9.90 -6.77
CA LYS A 11 -11.47 10.56 -6.45
C LYS A 11 -10.28 9.78 -7.04
N GLN A 12 -10.27 8.45 -6.92
CA GLN A 12 -9.23 7.58 -7.48
C GLN A 12 -9.19 7.68 -9.02
N GLU A 13 -10.34 7.66 -9.68
CA GLU A 13 -10.45 7.82 -11.14
C GLU A 13 -9.90 9.17 -11.62
N ARG A 14 -10.18 10.25 -10.88
CA ARG A 14 -9.61 11.57 -11.20
C ARG A 14 -8.09 11.61 -11.02
N ILE A 15 -7.55 11.00 -9.97
CA ILE A 15 -6.10 10.87 -9.77
C ILE A 15 -5.49 10.09 -10.94
N ALA A 16 -6.05 8.95 -11.30
CA ALA A 16 -5.58 8.12 -12.40
C ALA A 16 -5.60 8.87 -13.74
N ALA A 17 -6.70 9.57 -14.03
CA ALA A 17 -6.83 10.36 -15.26
C ALA A 17 -5.76 11.46 -15.36
N LEU A 18 -5.53 12.21 -14.27
CA LEU A 18 -4.48 13.23 -14.19
C LEU A 18 -3.08 12.64 -14.32
N ALA A 19 -2.82 11.51 -13.66
CA ALA A 19 -1.52 10.82 -13.72
C ALA A 19 -1.23 10.34 -15.14
N LYS A 20 -2.22 9.79 -15.83
CA LYS A 20 -2.12 9.34 -17.23
C LYS A 20 -1.93 10.50 -18.21
N GLN A 21 -2.68 11.60 -18.01
CA GLN A 21 -2.61 12.78 -18.87
C GLN A 21 -1.28 13.51 -18.74
N SER A 22 -0.68 13.48 -17.55
CA SER A 22 0.55 14.22 -17.23
C SER A 22 1.57 13.30 -16.55
N PRO A 23 2.29 12.45 -17.30
CA PRO A 23 3.24 11.47 -16.73
C PRO A 23 4.40 12.08 -15.96
N GLN A 24 4.75 13.34 -16.23
CA GLN A 24 5.84 14.05 -15.54
C GLN A 24 5.35 14.91 -14.36
N MET A 25 4.04 14.98 -14.14
CA MET A 25 3.47 15.77 -13.05
C MET A 25 3.71 15.12 -11.69
N ALA A 26 4.13 15.92 -10.72
CA ALA A 26 4.16 15.51 -9.33
C ALA A 26 2.95 16.09 -8.56
N PHE A 27 2.25 15.24 -7.83
CA PHE A 27 1.09 15.60 -7.01
C PHE A 27 1.55 16.26 -5.70
N THR A 28 1.02 17.44 -5.40
CA THR A 28 1.42 18.24 -4.22
C THR A 28 0.38 18.28 -3.10
N SER A 29 -0.86 17.86 -3.38
CA SER A 29 -2.01 18.06 -2.48
C SER A 29 -2.89 16.81 -2.34
N LEU A 30 -2.30 15.62 -2.39
CA LEU A 30 -3.04 14.36 -2.28
C LEU A 30 -3.68 14.17 -0.90
N ALA A 31 -2.99 14.58 0.16
CA ALA A 31 -3.50 14.45 1.54
C ALA A 31 -4.78 15.26 1.76
N TYR A 32 -5.05 16.29 0.96
CA TYR A 32 -6.31 17.02 1.00
C TYR A 32 -7.52 16.14 0.65
N LEU A 33 -7.33 15.16 -0.24
CA LEU A 33 -8.38 14.24 -0.67
C LEU A 33 -8.74 13.21 0.41
N MET A 34 -7.86 13.03 1.40
CA MET A 34 -8.07 12.14 2.54
C MET A 34 -8.97 12.84 3.57
N ASP A 35 -10.25 12.59 3.48
CA ASP A 35 -11.28 13.04 4.42
C ASP A 35 -11.82 11.85 5.24
N LEU A 36 -12.82 12.09 6.08
CA LEU A 36 -13.43 11.05 6.91
C LEU A 36 -14.06 9.93 6.07
N ASP A 37 -14.71 10.26 4.96
CA ASP A 37 -15.32 9.27 4.07
C ASP A 37 -14.27 8.42 3.38
N TRP A 38 -13.12 9.01 3.06
CA TRP A 38 -11.96 8.29 2.58
C TRP A 38 -11.43 7.27 3.60
N LEU A 39 -11.31 7.67 4.86
CA LEU A 39 -10.89 6.76 5.92
C LEU A 39 -11.93 5.67 6.23
N LYS A 40 -13.23 5.98 6.16
CA LYS A 40 -14.30 4.98 6.26
C LYS A 40 -14.18 3.93 5.15
N GLU A 41 -13.87 4.35 3.93
CA GLU A 41 -13.64 3.42 2.82
C GLU A 41 -12.32 2.62 3.01
N ALA A 42 -11.26 3.24 3.49
CA ALA A 42 -10.02 2.55 3.83
C ALA A 42 -10.25 1.50 4.92
N TYR A 43 -11.01 1.84 5.98
CA TYR A 43 -11.43 0.88 7.00
C TYR A 43 -12.21 -0.29 6.40
N ARG A 44 -13.19 -0.01 5.52
CA ARG A 44 -13.98 -1.05 4.84
C ARG A 44 -13.10 -2.01 4.03
N ARG A 45 -12.06 -1.49 3.34
CA ARG A 45 -11.11 -2.29 2.53
C ARG A 45 -10.04 -2.97 3.38
N THR A 46 -9.90 -2.61 4.64
CA THR A 46 -8.92 -3.24 5.54
C THR A 46 -9.46 -4.57 6.04
N ARG A 47 -8.64 -5.61 6.01
CA ARG A 47 -8.97 -6.93 6.53
C ARG A 47 -9.13 -6.89 8.06
N LYS A 48 -10.21 -7.44 8.58
CA LYS A 48 -10.60 -7.36 10.01
C LYS A 48 -10.37 -8.66 10.79
N ASP A 49 -10.36 -9.79 10.10
CA ASP A 49 -10.15 -11.14 10.65
C ASP A 49 -8.67 -11.50 10.87
N GLY A 50 -7.78 -10.52 10.73
CA GLY A 50 -6.35 -10.71 10.92
C GLY A 50 -5.94 -10.58 12.40
N ALA A 51 -4.72 -11.05 12.70
CA ALA A 51 -4.15 -10.90 14.02
C ALA A 51 -4.06 -9.43 14.47
N VAL A 52 -4.35 -9.19 15.75
CA VAL A 52 -4.29 -7.86 16.40
C VAL A 52 -2.85 -7.37 16.52
N GLY A 53 -2.67 -6.06 16.54
CA GLY A 53 -1.38 -5.42 16.74
C GLY A 53 -0.85 -5.53 18.17
N VAL A 54 0.12 -4.68 18.49
CA VAL A 54 0.72 -4.60 19.84
C VAL A 54 -0.25 -4.04 20.88
N ASP A 55 -1.22 -3.24 20.44
CA ASP A 55 -2.26 -2.62 21.28
C ASP A 55 -3.38 -3.59 21.71
N GLY A 56 -3.44 -4.77 21.08
CA GLY A 56 -4.48 -5.76 21.35
C GLY A 56 -5.88 -5.39 20.83
N VAL A 57 -6.06 -4.23 20.21
CA VAL A 57 -7.37 -3.73 19.78
C VAL A 57 -7.91 -4.58 18.62
N THR A 58 -9.09 -5.16 18.82
CA THR A 58 -9.81 -5.92 17.80
C THR A 58 -10.60 -4.99 16.87
N ALA A 59 -11.08 -5.54 15.75
CA ALA A 59 -11.94 -4.78 14.84
C ALA A 59 -13.27 -4.40 15.50
N GLU A 60 -13.84 -5.29 16.30
CA GLU A 60 -15.10 -5.05 17.02
C GLU A 60 -14.94 -3.92 18.07
N GLU A 61 -13.83 -3.88 18.79
CA GLU A 61 -13.54 -2.82 19.74
C GLU A 61 -13.35 -1.48 19.06
N TYR A 62 -12.60 -1.45 17.96
CA TYR A 62 -12.39 -0.23 17.16
C TYR A 62 -13.70 0.29 16.54
N GLU A 63 -14.61 -0.60 16.18
CA GLU A 63 -15.91 -0.29 15.55
C GLU A 63 -16.91 0.34 16.53
N ARG A 64 -16.75 0.15 17.85
CA ARG A 64 -17.62 0.73 18.88
C ARG A 64 -17.68 2.26 18.82
N ASP A 65 -16.57 2.91 18.46
CA ASP A 65 -16.51 4.35 18.18
C ASP A 65 -15.74 4.61 16.87
N LEU A 66 -16.19 3.98 15.82
CA LEU A 66 -15.50 4.03 14.52
C LEU A 66 -15.31 5.46 14.03
N GLU A 67 -16.33 6.31 14.14
CA GLU A 67 -16.25 7.68 13.64
C GLU A 67 -15.29 8.54 14.46
N GLY A 68 -15.32 8.45 15.78
CA GLY A 68 -14.40 9.15 16.68
C GLY A 68 -12.95 8.71 16.45
N ASN A 69 -12.71 7.41 16.36
CA ASN A 69 -11.40 6.84 16.07
C ASN A 69 -10.84 7.31 14.72
N LEU A 70 -11.66 7.29 13.65
CA LEU A 70 -11.24 7.73 12.33
C LEU A 70 -11.03 9.24 12.24
N ARG A 71 -11.81 10.08 12.97
CA ARG A 71 -11.58 11.54 13.07
C ARG A 71 -10.24 11.82 13.75
N SER A 72 -10.01 11.20 14.91
CA SER A 72 -8.75 11.33 15.63
C SER A 72 -7.55 10.89 14.77
N LEU A 73 -7.68 9.79 14.05
CA LEU A 73 -6.66 9.31 13.11
C LEU A 73 -6.40 10.33 12.01
N LEU A 74 -7.46 10.89 11.40
CA LEU A 74 -7.36 11.89 10.34
C LEU A 74 -6.63 13.15 10.81
N ASP A 75 -6.97 13.66 11.99
CA ASP A 75 -6.39 14.87 12.54
C ASP A 75 -4.90 14.69 12.86
N ARG A 76 -4.53 13.60 13.51
CA ARG A 76 -3.12 13.22 13.75
C ARG A 76 -2.39 12.99 12.43
N ALA A 77 -3.09 12.41 11.48
CA ALA A 77 -2.57 12.18 10.15
C ALA A 77 -2.24 13.48 9.42
N LYS A 78 -3.13 14.46 9.40
CA LYS A 78 -2.93 15.73 8.70
C LYS A 78 -1.99 16.68 9.42
N SER A 79 -2.06 16.76 10.74
CA SER A 79 -1.15 17.59 11.54
C SER A 79 0.29 17.10 11.55
N GLY A 80 0.54 15.84 11.16
CA GLY A 80 1.87 15.22 11.21
C GLY A 80 2.27 14.70 12.59
N THR A 81 1.34 14.68 13.54
CA THR A 81 1.56 14.17 14.91
C THR A 81 1.32 12.65 15.02
N TYR A 82 0.85 12.00 13.96
CA TYR A 82 0.71 10.56 13.97
C TYR A 82 2.08 9.87 14.05
N GLN A 83 2.23 8.98 15.00
CA GLN A 83 3.37 8.08 15.12
C GLN A 83 2.85 6.64 15.01
N ALA A 84 3.42 5.87 14.08
CA ALA A 84 3.06 4.48 13.92
C ALA A 84 3.50 3.70 15.18
N PRO A 85 2.59 2.94 15.81
CA PRO A 85 2.97 2.06 16.91
C PRO A 85 3.95 0.97 16.43
N PRO A 86 4.78 0.41 17.32
CA PRO A 86 5.64 -0.71 16.95
C PRO A 86 4.80 -1.90 16.48
N VAL A 87 5.33 -2.65 15.51
CA VAL A 87 4.68 -3.86 15.03
C VAL A 87 4.84 -5.00 16.03
N ARG A 88 3.81 -5.80 16.22
CA ARG A 88 3.91 -7.05 16.98
C ARG A 88 4.59 -8.10 16.11
N ARG A 89 5.78 -8.55 16.52
CA ARG A 89 6.54 -9.55 15.78
C ARG A 89 6.05 -10.95 16.10
N VAL A 90 5.73 -11.72 15.06
CA VAL A 90 5.37 -13.13 15.12
C VAL A 90 6.27 -13.91 14.17
N HIS A 91 6.78 -15.07 14.59
CA HIS A 91 7.57 -15.93 13.74
C HIS A 91 6.66 -16.98 13.09
N ILE A 92 6.66 -17.06 11.77
CA ILE A 92 5.89 -18.04 11.02
C ILE A 92 6.82 -19.00 10.32
N PRO A 93 6.49 -20.31 10.22
CA PRO A 93 7.31 -21.27 9.50
C PRO A 93 7.52 -20.84 8.04
N LYS A 94 8.73 -21.03 7.53
CA LYS A 94 8.97 -20.94 6.08
C LYS A 94 8.32 -22.14 5.38
N GLY A 95 7.72 -21.90 4.21
CA GLY A 95 7.07 -22.97 3.46
C GLY A 95 8.04 -24.16 3.22
N GLY A 96 7.64 -25.35 3.65
CA GLY A 96 8.43 -26.59 3.52
C GLY A 96 9.49 -26.83 4.59
N SER A 97 9.68 -25.94 5.57
CA SER A 97 10.62 -26.15 6.68
C SER A 97 9.89 -26.26 8.02
N THR A 98 10.33 -27.23 8.83
CA THR A 98 9.86 -27.41 10.22
C THR A 98 10.72 -26.62 11.23
N THR A 99 11.90 -26.19 10.84
CA THR A 99 12.89 -25.55 11.72
C THR A 99 13.12 -24.07 11.42
N GLU A 100 12.99 -23.67 10.15
CA GLU A 100 13.19 -22.28 9.76
C GLU A 100 11.92 -21.45 9.86
N THR A 101 12.04 -20.29 10.51
CA THR A 101 10.95 -19.31 10.62
C THR A 101 11.33 -18.00 9.94
N ARG A 102 10.30 -17.23 9.56
CA ARG A 102 10.47 -15.84 9.13
C ARG A 102 9.70 -14.91 10.08
N PRO A 103 10.27 -13.78 10.46
CA PRO A 103 9.54 -12.77 11.24
C PRO A 103 8.45 -12.13 10.39
N LEU A 104 7.28 -11.95 10.98
CA LEU A 104 6.18 -11.19 10.42
C LEU A 104 5.82 -10.06 11.39
N GLY A 105 5.86 -8.81 10.94
CA GLY A 105 5.40 -7.66 11.71
C GLY A 105 3.90 -7.46 11.50
N ILE A 106 3.15 -7.40 12.61
CA ILE A 106 1.70 -7.17 12.60
C ILE A 106 1.45 -5.75 13.12
N PRO A 107 1.07 -4.79 12.23
CA PRO A 107 0.69 -3.45 12.64
C PRO A 107 -0.62 -3.44 13.42
N THR A 108 -0.89 -2.36 14.16
CA THR A 108 -2.21 -2.11 14.76
C THR A 108 -3.29 -1.95 13.68
N LEU A 109 -4.56 -2.14 14.07
CA LEU A 109 -5.67 -1.97 13.12
C LEU A 109 -5.71 -0.53 12.59
N GLU A 110 -5.51 0.45 13.45
CA GLU A 110 -5.49 1.87 13.07
C GLU A 110 -4.39 2.16 12.04
N ASP A 111 -3.20 1.63 12.25
CA ASP A 111 -2.09 1.80 11.31
C ASP A 111 -2.36 1.11 9.96
N LYS A 112 -2.97 -0.09 9.96
CA LYS A 112 -3.44 -0.77 8.73
C LYS A 112 -4.43 0.09 7.95
N VAL A 113 -5.36 0.77 8.65
CA VAL A 113 -6.33 1.68 8.02
C VAL A 113 -5.65 2.87 7.38
N LEU A 114 -4.70 3.47 8.08
CA LEU A 114 -3.94 4.60 7.54
C LEU A 114 -3.07 4.21 6.35
N GLN A 115 -2.37 3.07 6.43
CA GLN A 115 -1.61 2.51 5.30
C GLN A 115 -2.53 2.28 4.10
N ARG A 116 -3.72 1.69 4.31
CA ARG A 116 -4.70 1.50 3.24
C ARG A 116 -5.16 2.82 2.64
N ALA A 117 -5.40 3.84 3.46
CA ALA A 117 -5.79 5.18 2.99
C ALA A 117 -4.71 5.80 2.10
N VAL A 118 -3.44 5.66 2.47
CA VAL A 118 -2.30 6.13 1.66
C VAL A 118 -2.16 5.34 0.37
N VAL A 119 -2.27 4.00 0.42
CA VAL A 119 -2.24 3.15 -0.78
C VAL A 119 -3.32 3.56 -1.77
N MET A 120 -4.54 3.84 -1.31
CA MET A 120 -5.64 4.30 -2.17
C MET A 120 -5.37 5.62 -2.89
N LEU A 121 -4.48 6.49 -2.35
CA LEU A 121 -4.02 7.70 -3.02
C LEU A 121 -2.91 7.43 -4.04
N LEU A 122 -1.98 6.54 -3.70
CA LEU A 122 -0.76 6.31 -4.49
C LEU A 122 -0.99 5.32 -5.64
N GLU A 123 -1.78 4.28 -5.41
CA GLU A 123 -2.05 3.22 -6.38
C GLU A 123 -2.55 3.75 -7.74
N PRO A 124 -3.53 4.68 -7.82
CA PRO A 124 -3.99 5.23 -9.08
C PRO A 124 -2.91 5.96 -9.88
N ILE A 125 -1.89 6.50 -9.22
CA ILE A 125 -0.75 7.19 -9.85
C ILE A 125 0.20 6.17 -10.44
N TYR A 126 0.70 5.25 -9.59
CA TYR A 126 1.76 4.31 -10.00
C TYR A 126 1.25 3.22 -10.93
N GLU A 127 -0.05 2.91 -10.93
CA GLU A 127 -0.65 2.02 -11.94
C GLU A 127 -0.53 2.57 -13.37
N GLN A 128 -0.39 3.90 -13.52
CA GLN A 128 -0.14 4.50 -14.84
C GLN A 128 1.35 4.43 -15.24
N ASP A 129 2.25 4.26 -14.28
CA ASP A 129 3.70 4.29 -14.50
C ASP A 129 4.30 2.87 -14.61
N PHE A 130 3.62 1.85 -14.09
CA PHE A 130 4.11 0.48 -14.13
C PHE A 130 4.14 -0.09 -15.55
N LEU A 131 5.24 -0.75 -15.87
CA LEU A 131 5.39 -1.46 -17.14
C LEU A 131 4.39 -2.63 -17.26
N GLU A 132 4.00 -2.97 -18.49
CA GLU A 132 3.08 -4.08 -18.75
C GLU A 132 3.62 -5.44 -18.27
N CYS A 133 4.93 -5.61 -18.19
CA CYS A 133 5.59 -6.81 -17.66
C CYS A 133 5.65 -6.88 -16.13
N SER A 134 5.19 -5.85 -15.42
CA SER A 134 5.11 -5.87 -13.95
C SER A 134 3.79 -6.50 -13.48
N TYR A 135 3.85 -7.56 -12.70
CA TYR A 135 2.68 -8.34 -12.25
C TYR A 135 2.51 -8.37 -10.72
N GLY A 136 3.61 -8.25 -9.98
CA GLY A 136 3.58 -8.43 -8.52
C GLY A 136 2.80 -7.35 -7.79
N PHE A 137 1.89 -7.76 -6.90
CA PHE A 137 1.13 -6.89 -5.99
C PHE A 137 0.29 -5.79 -6.66
N ARG A 138 -0.04 -5.94 -7.93
CA ARG A 138 -0.86 -4.98 -8.69
C ARG A 138 -2.32 -5.42 -8.79
N PRO A 139 -3.30 -4.48 -8.73
CA PRO A 139 -4.71 -4.78 -8.96
C PRO A 139 -4.94 -5.41 -10.33
N GLY A 140 -5.76 -6.47 -10.39
CA GLY A 140 -6.10 -7.14 -11.65
C GLY A 140 -4.95 -7.92 -12.31
N ARG A 141 -3.77 -7.98 -11.68
CA ARG A 141 -2.63 -8.79 -12.14
C ARG A 141 -2.48 -10.05 -11.27
N SER A 142 -1.92 -11.11 -11.84
CA SER A 142 -1.72 -12.38 -11.15
C SER A 142 -0.44 -13.11 -11.61
N ALA A 143 0.03 -14.04 -10.77
CA ALA A 143 1.15 -14.92 -11.12
C ALA A 143 0.86 -15.77 -12.37
N HIS A 144 -0.40 -16.21 -12.57
CA HIS A 144 -0.80 -16.95 -13.77
C HIS A 144 -0.66 -16.12 -15.04
N GLN A 145 -1.02 -14.84 -15.01
CA GLN A 145 -0.83 -13.94 -16.14
C GLN A 145 0.66 -13.71 -16.43
N ALA A 146 1.50 -13.58 -15.38
CA ALA A 146 2.96 -13.48 -15.54
C ALA A 146 3.53 -14.71 -16.23
N LEU A 147 3.15 -15.92 -15.78
CA LEU A 147 3.59 -17.18 -16.38
C LEU A 147 3.10 -17.33 -17.83
N ALA A 148 1.87 -16.96 -18.12
CA ALA A 148 1.32 -16.99 -19.49
C ALA A 148 2.09 -16.02 -20.42
N SER A 149 2.36 -14.80 -19.97
CA SER A 149 3.15 -13.83 -20.72
C SER A 149 4.57 -14.32 -20.96
N PHE A 150 5.23 -14.86 -19.94
CA PHE A 150 6.56 -15.43 -20.03
C PHE A 150 6.61 -16.58 -21.05
N ARG A 151 5.65 -17.54 -20.95
CA ARG A 151 5.54 -18.65 -21.92
C ARG A 151 5.40 -18.15 -23.35
N ASN A 152 4.51 -17.17 -23.58
CA ASN A 152 4.29 -16.65 -24.92
C ASN A 152 5.55 -15.98 -25.50
N GLN A 153 6.29 -15.23 -24.68
CA GLN A 153 7.55 -14.61 -25.11
C GLN A 153 8.62 -15.67 -25.42
N LEU A 154 8.75 -16.70 -24.57
CA LEU A 154 9.71 -17.79 -24.79
C LEU A 154 9.42 -18.55 -26.09
N MET A 155 8.15 -18.82 -26.36
CA MET A 155 7.73 -19.48 -27.61
C MET A 155 7.97 -18.60 -28.85
N ALA A 156 7.75 -17.29 -28.73
CA ALA A 156 8.02 -16.34 -29.82
C ALA A 156 9.52 -16.24 -30.13
N CYS A 157 10.39 -16.30 -29.13
CA CYS A 157 11.85 -16.31 -29.31
C CYS A 157 12.41 -17.65 -29.79
N ARG A 158 11.56 -18.67 -30.01
CA ARG A 158 11.97 -20.03 -30.41
C ARG A 158 13.01 -20.69 -29.50
N GLY A 159 12.98 -20.37 -28.21
CA GLY A 159 13.93 -20.79 -27.19
C GLY A 159 15.00 -19.74 -26.90
N GLY A 160 15.89 -20.03 -25.97
CA GLY A 160 16.94 -19.11 -25.53
C GLY A 160 17.32 -19.35 -24.08
N TRP A 161 18.07 -18.39 -23.53
CA TRP A 161 18.46 -18.38 -22.13
C TRP A 161 17.45 -17.64 -21.31
N VAL A 162 17.14 -18.16 -20.12
CA VAL A 162 16.32 -17.51 -19.08
C VAL A 162 17.23 -17.10 -17.95
N LEU A 163 17.25 -15.82 -17.62
CA LEU A 163 17.90 -15.30 -16.44
C LEU A 163 16.84 -15.05 -15.36
N GLU A 164 16.99 -15.76 -14.23
CA GLU A 164 16.21 -15.52 -13.02
C GLU A 164 17.05 -14.75 -12.00
N VAL A 165 16.51 -13.63 -11.50
CA VAL A 165 17.21 -12.78 -10.53
C VAL A 165 16.25 -12.46 -9.37
N ASP A 166 16.74 -12.62 -8.13
CA ASP A 166 16.07 -12.21 -6.91
C ASP A 166 16.96 -11.30 -6.07
N ILE A 167 16.38 -10.26 -5.49
CA ILE A 167 17.13 -9.31 -4.66
C ILE A 167 17.10 -9.78 -3.21
N ARG A 168 18.23 -10.25 -2.73
CA ARG A 168 18.38 -10.72 -1.35
C ARG A 168 18.06 -9.63 -0.34
N LYS A 169 17.12 -9.91 0.58
CA LYS A 169 16.73 -9.01 1.67
C LYS A 169 16.37 -7.61 1.16
N PHE A 170 15.59 -7.52 0.08
CA PHE A 170 15.23 -6.25 -0.54
C PHE A 170 14.68 -5.24 0.47
N PHE A 171 13.66 -5.62 1.25
CA PHE A 171 13.04 -4.72 2.22
C PHE A 171 13.95 -4.34 3.38
N ASP A 172 14.81 -5.26 3.85
CA ASP A 172 15.76 -4.98 4.94
C ASP A 172 16.88 -4.02 4.52
N ASN A 173 17.18 -3.97 3.22
CA ASN A 173 18.25 -3.13 2.66
C ASN A 173 17.72 -1.90 1.91
N LEU A 174 16.40 -1.66 1.92
CA LEU A 174 15.82 -0.51 1.25
C LEU A 174 16.21 0.79 1.97
N ASP A 175 16.98 1.63 1.33
CA ASP A 175 17.32 2.96 1.83
C ASP A 175 16.09 3.88 1.74
N HIS A 176 15.63 4.40 2.88
CA HIS A 176 14.46 5.27 2.97
C HIS A 176 14.68 6.64 2.26
N GLY A 177 15.92 7.11 2.15
CA GLY A 177 16.27 8.32 1.40
C GLY A 177 16.07 8.11 -0.10
N HIS A 178 16.52 6.97 -0.62
CA HIS A 178 16.30 6.59 -2.03
C HIS A 178 14.82 6.36 -2.33
N LEU A 179 14.09 5.67 -1.43
CA LEU A 179 12.64 5.49 -1.57
C LEU A 179 11.92 6.84 -1.64
N ARG A 180 12.27 7.77 -0.75
CA ARG A 180 11.69 9.12 -0.75
C ARG A 180 12.02 9.90 -2.01
N THR A 181 13.24 9.78 -2.51
CA THR A 181 13.66 10.40 -3.78
C THR A 181 12.82 9.86 -4.93
N SER A 182 12.63 8.53 -5.00
CA SER A 182 11.78 7.88 -5.99
C SER A 182 10.31 8.35 -5.89
N LEU A 183 9.76 8.42 -4.68
CA LEU A 183 8.40 8.93 -4.48
C LEU A 183 8.24 10.38 -4.94
N ARG A 184 9.26 11.24 -4.74
CA ARG A 184 9.22 12.67 -5.12
C ARG A 184 9.09 12.91 -6.62
N HIS A 185 9.38 11.95 -7.46
CA HIS A 185 9.12 12.07 -8.89
C HIS A 185 7.65 12.25 -9.20
N ARG A 186 6.76 11.55 -8.44
CA ARG A 186 5.31 11.60 -8.65
C ARG A 186 4.53 12.22 -7.50
N VAL A 187 5.09 12.27 -6.29
CA VAL A 187 4.41 12.75 -5.09
C VAL A 187 5.32 13.72 -4.35
N ARG A 188 4.87 14.98 -4.24
CA ARG A 188 5.55 16.06 -3.49
C ARG A 188 4.68 16.62 -2.38
N ASP A 189 3.70 15.82 -1.92
CA ASP A 189 2.84 16.18 -0.79
C ASP A 189 3.61 16.03 0.52
N GLY A 190 3.77 17.14 1.24
CA GLY A 190 4.56 17.20 2.47
C GLY A 190 3.98 16.36 3.61
N VAL A 191 2.65 16.14 3.63
CA VAL A 191 1.99 15.29 4.63
C VAL A 191 2.29 13.82 4.37
N LEU A 192 2.22 13.38 3.12
CA LEU A 192 2.50 11.99 2.74
C LEU A 192 3.99 11.65 2.87
N LEU A 193 4.88 12.55 2.42
CA LEU A 193 6.32 12.31 2.46
C LEU A 193 6.91 12.28 3.87
N ARG A 194 6.35 13.01 4.84
CA ARG A 194 6.78 12.93 6.25
C ARG A 194 6.55 11.57 6.86
N ARG A 195 5.54 10.81 6.38
CA ARG A 195 5.18 9.48 6.89
C ARG A 195 6.11 8.38 6.43
N SER A 196 6.73 8.52 5.26
CA SER A 196 7.70 7.55 4.76
C SER A 196 9.02 7.52 5.56
N THR A 197 9.13 8.29 6.65
CA THR A 197 10.35 8.40 7.46
C THR A 197 10.24 7.83 8.87
N ASN A 198 9.05 7.51 9.34
CA ASN A 198 8.78 7.09 10.72
C ASN A 198 8.35 5.61 10.80
N GLY A 199 8.70 4.80 9.80
CA GLY A 199 8.48 3.36 9.80
C GLY A 199 9.75 2.58 10.08
#